data_b7fe27def8e1a3e9957df292a17d01ee
#
_entry.id   b7fe27def8e1a3e9957df292a17d01ee
#
_cell.length_a   1.000
_cell.length_b   1.000
_cell.length_c   1.000
_cell.angle_alpha   90.00
_cell.angle_beta   90.00
_cell.angle_gamma   90.00
#
_symmetry.space_group_name_H-M   'P 1'
#
loop_
_entity.id
_entity.type
_entity.pdbx_description
1 polymer ?
#
loop_
_entity_poly.entity_id
_entity_poly.type
_entity_poly.pdbx_seq_one_letter_code
_entity_poly.pdbx_strand_id
1 'polypeptide(L)'
;MARRAVTPLGVALLLLLGACSSDSGPGSSADGASGESACVDDGEPFEGETQLFIEYNATDDDTGVHGLVGSDGTRDVCLRKPDGTEMLVLDTVERFRDLGVSDFFFESREPPADEYPIADLEADFPEGEYRISGIGFDGTPRVGTALFTHDIPAAPVISSPELTEEENAADVVLPTSGVVVGWEPVTTTLDGAPLAVTGYEVIVTQVEHEDPNGQSRPTYDVTIPPDRTELAVADGFLRPGTVYEVEVLVVEESGNRTISAGFFTTAF
;
A
#
# COMPACT_ATOMS: atom_id res chain seq x y z
N MET A 1 4.46 -2.10 30.78
CA MET A 1 3.99 -1.03 29.91
C MET A 1 3.66 -1.72 28.60
N ALA A 2 2.40 -1.80 28.22
CA ALA A 2 1.96 -2.52 27.03
C ALA A 2 2.12 -1.57 25.83
N ARG A 3 3.04 -1.86 24.93
CA ARG A 3 3.14 -1.20 23.62
C ARG A 3 1.91 -1.59 22.82
N ARG A 4 1.08 -0.64 22.45
CA ARG A 4 0.03 -0.84 21.44
C ARG A 4 0.70 -0.67 20.09
N ALA A 5 0.61 -1.68 19.26
CA ALA A 5 1.02 -1.60 17.87
C ALA A 5 0.19 -0.52 17.15
N VAL A 6 0.86 0.44 16.58
CA VAL A 6 0.28 1.42 15.66
C VAL A 6 0.22 0.74 14.30
N THR A 7 -0.97 0.57 13.75
CA THR A 7 -1.15 0.03 12.39
C THR A 7 -0.99 1.19 11.43
N PRO A 8 -0.09 1.15 10.44
CA PRO A 8 -0.01 2.17 9.41
C PRO A 8 -1.30 2.18 8.59
N LEU A 9 -1.82 3.36 8.32
CA LEU A 9 -3.03 3.57 7.55
C LEU A 9 -2.73 3.59 6.05
N GLY A 10 -2.55 2.42 5.48
CA GLY A 10 -2.98 2.18 4.10
C GLY A 10 -4.49 1.93 4.15
N VAL A 11 -5.24 2.50 3.28
CA VAL A 11 -6.69 2.37 3.04
C VAL A 11 -7.45 1.46 4.02
N ALA A 12 -8.14 2.03 5.01
CA ALA A 12 -8.90 1.29 6.00
C ALA A 12 -10.10 0.57 5.36
N LEU A 13 -9.95 -0.71 5.08
CA LEU A 13 -11.06 -1.62 4.76
C LEU A 13 -11.67 -2.13 6.08
N LEU A 14 -12.85 -1.66 6.42
CA LEU A 14 -13.59 -2.04 7.62
C LEU A 14 -14.03 -3.50 7.51
N LEU A 15 -13.45 -4.39 8.32
CA LEU A 15 -13.97 -5.74 8.56
C LEU A 15 -15.06 -5.71 9.62
N LEU A 16 -16.32 -5.80 9.21
CA LEU A 16 -17.44 -6.11 10.08
C LEU A 16 -17.47 -7.62 10.35
N LEU A 17 -17.09 -8.03 11.55
CA LEU A 17 -17.27 -9.38 12.05
C LEU A 17 -18.74 -9.61 12.40
N GLY A 18 -19.50 -10.18 11.48
CA GLY A 18 -20.82 -10.76 11.74
C GLY A 18 -20.67 -12.22 12.16
N ALA A 19 -21.02 -12.53 13.40
CA ALA A 19 -21.11 -13.91 13.88
C ALA A 19 -22.32 -14.59 13.23
N CYS A 20 -22.09 -15.59 12.37
CA CYS A 20 -23.13 -16.51 11.91
C CYS A 20 -23.08 -17.79 12.73
N SER A 21 -24.15 -18.05 13.46
CA SER A 21 -24.43 -19.32 14.13
C SER A 21 -24.69 -20.42 13.10
N SER A 22 -24.05 -21.56 13.31
CA SER A 22 -24.21 -22.79 12.54
C SER A 22 -25.61 -23.40 12.73
N ASP A 23 -26.32 -23.60 11.62
CA ASP A 23 -27.44 -24.54 11.57
C ASP A 23 -27.15 -25.58 10.49
N SER A 24 -27.13 -26.82 10.90
CA SER A 24 -26.79 -27.98 10.09
C SER A 24 -28.05 -28.59 9.48
N GLY A 25 -28.22 -28.41 8.17
CA GLY A 25 -29.23 -29.11 7.37
C GLY A 25 -28.57 -29.96 6.27
N PRO A 26 -29.13 -31.12 5.87
CA PRO A 26 -28.44 -32.09 5.06
C PRO A 26 -28.54 -31.84 3.55
N GLY A 27 -27.41 -31.96 2.90
CA GLY A 27 -27.22 -32.51 1.55
C GLY A 27 -28.02 -31.89 0.40
N SER A 28 -27.40 -30.93 -0.28
CA SER A 28 -27.61 -30.73 -1.72
C SER A 28 -26.25 -30.84 -2.40
N SER A 29 -26.10 -31.86 -3.24
CA SER A 29 -24.99 -32.00 -4.17
C SER A 29 -25.01 -30.79 -5.11
N ALA A 30 -24.14 -29.85 -4.87
CA ALA A 30 -23.81 -28.82 -5.87
C ALA A 30 -23.05 -29.52 -6.98
N ASP A 31 -23.68 -29.59 -8.16
CA ASP A 31 -23.00 -29.87 -9.41
C ASP A 31 -21.85 -28.85 -9.52
N GLY A 32 -20.62 -29.39 -9.53
CA GLY A 32 -19.44 -28.60 -9.75
C GLY A 32 -19.49 -27.97 -11.13
N ALA A 33 -19.85 -26.71 -11.22
CA ALA A 33 -19.38 -25.89 -12.30
C ALA A 33 -17.86 -25.98 -12.22
N SER A 34 -17.21 -26.58 -13.20
CA SER A 34 -15.78 -26.49 -13.42
C SER A 34 -15.49 -25.01 -13.68
N GLY A 35 -15.24 -24.27 -12.61
CA GLY A 35 -14.83 -22.89 -12.68
C GLY A 35 -13.56 -22.85 -13.53
N GLU A 36 -13.58 -22.09 -14.60
CA GLU A 36 -12.40 -21.77 -15.37
C GLU A 36 -11.36 -21.19 -14.42
N SER A 37 -10.15 -21.73 -14.39
CA SER A 37 -9.11 -21.27 -13.50
C SER A 37 -8.73 -19.82 -13.86
N ALA A 38 -8.66 -18.93 -12.87
CA ALA A 38 -8.13 -17.58 -13.06
C ALA A 38 -6.65 -17.59 -13.48
N CYS A 39 -5.95 -18.66 -13.18
CA CYS A 39 -4.54 -18.86 -13.50
C CYS A 39 -4.39 -19.37 -14.93
N VAL A 40 -4.49 -18.48 -15.91
CA VAL A 40 -4.33 -18.79 -17.34
C VAL A 40 -2.91 -18.47 -17.83
N ASP A 41 -2.48 -19.16 -18.87
CA ASP A 41 -1.13 -18.99 -19.41
C ASP A 41 -1.07 -18.05 -20.63
N ASP A 42 -2.19 -17.85 -21.33
CA ASP A 42 -2.29 -16.99 -22.50
C ASP A 42 -3.59 -16.18 -22.44
N GLY A 43 -3.54 -14.97 -22.96
CA GLY A 43 -4.69 -14.07 -23.00
C GLY A 43 -4.35 -12.74 -23.62
N GLU A 44 -5.34 -11.87 -23.70
CA GLU A 44 -5.14 -10.47 -24.06
C GLU A 44 -4.47 -9.73 -22.90
N PRO A 45 -3.71 -8.66 -23.16
CA PRO A 45 -3.14 -7.85 -22.10
C PRO A 45 -4.22 -7.27 -21.16
N PHE A 46 -3.92 -7.11 -19.89
CA PHE A 46 -4.69 -6.23 -19.02
C PHE A 46 -4.63 -4.79 -19.56
N GLU A 47 -5.75 -4.08 -19.54
CA GLU A 47 -5.83 -2.71 -20.04
C GLU A 47 -5.34 -1.66 -19.02
N GLY A 48 -5.31 -2.02 -17.75
CA GLY A 48 -4.83 -1.21 -16.67
C GLY A 48 -3.40 -1.56 -16.23
N GLU A 49 -2.92 -0.82 -15.27
CA GLU A 49 -1.59 -0.99 -14.69
C GLU A 49 -1.53 -2.23 -13.80
N THR A 50 -0.43 -2.95 -13.88
CA THR A 50 -0.12 -4.06 -12.98
C THR A 50 1.20 -3.80 -12.28
N GLN A 51 1.19 -3.79 -10.96
CA GLN A 51 2.36 -3.54 -10.12
C GLN A 51 2.44 -4.57 -8.99
N LEU A 52 3.67 -4.88 -8.59
CA LEU A 52 4.00 -5.59 -7.36
C LEU A 52 5.25 -4.94 -6.80
N PHE A 53 5.24 -4.54 -5.54
CA PHE A 53 6.33 -3.78 -4.97
C PHE A 53 6.47 -4.03 -3.46
N ILE A 54 7.62 -3.66 -2.92
CA ILE A 54 7.92 -3.67 -1.50
C ILE A 54 7.65 -2.26 -0.95
N GLU A 55 6.93 -2.19 0.16
CA GLU A 55 6.88 -1.00 0.99
C GLU A 55 7.65 -1.27 2.29
N TYR A 56 8.60 -0.41 2.61
CA TYR A 56 9.36 -0.43 3.86
C TYR A 56 9.09 0.84 4.65
N ASN A 57 8.56 0.71 5.85
CA ASN A 57 8.44 1.81 6.77
C ASN A 57 9.68 1.87 7.69
N ALA A 58 10.57 2.82 7.40
CA ALA A 58 11.81 2.97 8.15
C ALA A 58 11.60 3.54 9.56
N THR A 59 10.45 4.13 9.85
CA THR A 59 10.12 4.67 11.17
C THR A 59 9.65 3.57 12.11
N ASP A 60 8.79 2.68 11.63
CA ASP A 60 8.25 1.56 12.42
C ASP A 60 9.08 0.27 12.27
N ASP A 61 10.04 0.26 11.34
CA ASP A 61 10.92 -0.87 11.00
C ASP A 61 10.09 -2.12 10.63
N ASP A 62 9.13 -1.93 9.72
CA ASP A 62 8.28 -2.99 9.18
C ASP A 62 8.27 -3.00 7.64
N THR A 63 7.84 -4.12 7.06
CA THR A 63 7.92 -4.31 5.61
C THR A 63 6.76 -5.14 5.09
N GLY A 64 6.20 -4.73 3.95
CA GLY A 64 5.13 -5.44 3.27
C GLY A 64 5.33 -5.61 1.76
N VAL A 65 4.55 -6.54 1.20
CA VAL A 65 4.40 -6.71 -0.25
C VAL A 65 3.04 -6.20 -0.66
N HIS A 66 3.04 -5.26 -1.57
CA HIS A 66 1.85 -4.61 -2.11
C HIS A 66 1.67 -4.92 -3.59
N GLY A 67 0.45 -4.87 -4.07
CA GLY A 67 0.19 -5.03 -5.48
C GLY A 67 -1.06 -4.31 -5.96
N LEU A 68 -1.01 -3.90 -7.22
CA LEU A 68 -2.10 -3.27 -7.93
C LEU A 68 -2.36 -4.03 -9.23
N VAL A 69 -3.62 -4.34 -9.51
CA VAL A 69 -4.07 -4.88 -10.78
C VAL A 69 -5.21 -4.01 -11.28
N GLY A 70 -4.94 -3.23 -12.34
CA GLY A 70 -5.94 -2.43 -13.03
C GLY A 70 -6.49 -3.17 -14.25
N SER A 71 -7.79 -3.07 -14.50
CA SER A 71 -8.45 -3.69 -15.67
C SER A 71 -9.71 -2.93 -16.04
N ASP A 72 -10.29 -3.27 -17.21
CA ASP A 72 -11.63 -2.81 -17.59
C ASP A 72 -12.75 -3.69 -17.00
N GLY A 73 -12.44 -4.45 -15.99
CA GLY A 73 -13.33 -5.36 -15.28
C GLY A 73 -12.87 -6.82 -15.40
N THR A 74 -12.35 -7.36 -14.32
CA THR A 74 -11.98 -8.78 -14.22
C THR A 74 -12.86 -9.51 -13.21
N ARG A 75 -13.16 -10.78 -13.47
CA ARG A 75 -13.92 -11.64 -12.57
C ARG A 75 -13.03 -12.28 -11.54
N ASP A 76 -11.83 -12.62 -11.96
CA ASP A 76 -10.87 -13.40 -11.19
C ASP A 76 -9.49 -12.84 -11.43
N VAL A 77 -8.60 -12.95 -10.44
CA VAL A 77 -7.18 -12.59 -10.54
C VAL A 77 -6.34 -13.71 -9.98
N CYS A 78 -5.30 -14.08 -10.68
CA CYS A 78 -4.27 -15.01 -10.22
C CYS A 78 -2.90 -14.36 -10.35
N LEU A 79 -2.13 -14.38 -9.28
CA LEU A 79 -0.75 -13.92 -9.23
C LEU A 79 0.18 -15.12 -9.00
N ARG A 80 1.19 -15.28 -9.85
CA ARG A 80 2.21 -16.32 -9.75
C ARG A 80 3.61 -15.74 -9.63
N LYS A 81 4.43 -16.39 -8.81
CA LYS A 81 5.87 -16.13 -8.72
C LYS A 81 6.60 -16.48 -10.02
N PRO A 82 7.86 -16.03 -10.19
CA PRO A 82 8.66 -16.37 -11.38
C PRO A 82 8.82 -17.88 -11.64
N ASP A 83 8.78 -18.69 -10.59
CA ASP A 83 8.85 -20.16 -10.70
C ASP A 83 7.50 -20.82 -11.05
N GLY A 84 6.44 -20.05 -11.21
CA GLY A 84 5.08 -20.50 -11.52
C GLY A 84 4.24 -20.85 -10.29
N THR A 85 4.78 -20.75 -9.08
CA THR A 85 4.01 -20.97 -7.85
C THR A 85 2.92 -19.93 -7.69
N GLU A 86 1.69 -20.36 -7.44
CA GLU A 86 0.56 -19.48 -7.17
C GLU A 86 0.73 -18.80 -5.81
N MET A 87 0.62 -17.47 -5.80
CA MET A 87 0.77 -16.63 -4.62
C MET A 87 -0.58 -16.08 -4.14
N LEU A 88 -1.42 -15.66 -5.07
CA LEU A 88 -2.73 -15.08 -4.76
C LEU A 88 -3.74 -15.53 -5.81
N VAL A 89 -4.92 -15.92 -5.36
CA VAL A 89 -6.09 -16.14 -6.22
C VAL A 89 -7.28 -15.40 -5.63
N LEU A 90 -7.82 -14.47 -6.40
CA LEU A 90 -9.07 -13.78 -6.11
C LEU A 90 -10.16 -14.34 -7.04
N ASP A 91 -11.31 -14.69 -6.50
CA ASP A 91 -12.49 -15.11 -7.26
C ASP A 91 -13.69 -14.28 -6.82
N THR A 92 -14.32 -13.60 -7.76
CA THR A 92 -15.57 -12.89 -7.52
C THR A 92 -16.77 -13.83 -7.68
N VAL A 93 -17.84 -13.56 -6.93
CA VAL A 93 -19.01 -14.43 -6.88
C VAL A 93 -20.31 -13.66 -7.22
N GLU A 94 -21.32 -14.41 -7.64
CA GLU A 94 -22.68 -13.91 -7.91
C GLU A 94 -22.70 -12.68 -8.84
N ARG A 95 -23.45 -11.66 -8.44
CA ARG A 95 -23.62 -10.44 -9.24
C ARG A 95 -22.34 -9.63 -9.41
N PHE A 96 -21.41 -9.74 -8.47
CA PHE A 96 -20.12 -9.04 -8.57
C PHE A 96 -19.26 -9.64 -9.68
N ARG A 97 -19.40 -10.95 -9.95
CA ARG A 97 -18.76 -11.63 -11.09
C ARG A 97 -19.23 -11.10 -12.45
N ASP A 98 -20.51 -10.71 -12.57
CA ASP A 98 -21.05 -10.14 -13.80
C ASP A 98 -20.58 -8.70 -14.04
N LEU A 99 -20.34 -7.94 -12.96
CA LEU A 99 -19.86 -6.55 -13.04
C LEU A 99 -18.37 -6.48 -13.32
N GLY A 100 -17.59 -7.41 -12.75
CA GLY A 100 -16.14 -7.37 -12.73
C GLY A 100 -15.57 -6.34 -11.73
N VAL A 101 -14.28 -6.46 -11.44
CA VAL A 101 -13.49 -5.55 -10.63
C VAL A 101 -12.55 -4.78 -11.55
N SER A 102 -12.62 -3.45 -11.56
CA SER A 102 -11.74 -2.63 -12.40
C SER A 102 -10.36 -2.45 -11.80
N ASP A 103 -10.31 -2.27 -10.46
CA ASP A 103 -9.05 -2.08 -9.74
C ASP A 103 -9.05 -2.96 -8.50
N PHE A 104 -7.92 -3.65 -8.30
CA PHE A 104 -7.68 -4.48 -7.13
C PHE A 104 -6.31 -4.12 -6.54
N PHE A 105 -6.34 -3.52 -5.37
CA PHE A 105 -5.15 -3.29 -4.55
C PHE A 105 -5.13 -4.31 -3.41
N PHE A 106 -3.95 -4.83 -3.12
CA PHE A 106 -3.72 -5.66 -1.94
C PHE A 106 -2.43 -5.27 -1.26
N GLU A 107 -2.41 -5.51 0.03
CA GLU A 107 -1.33 -5.26 0.94
C GLU A 107 -1.17 -6.49 1.83
N SER A 108 0.04 -6.97 2.01
CA SER A 108 0.30 -8.00 3.01
C SER A 108 0.24 -7.39 4.41
N ARG A 109 0.15 -8.23 5.45
CA ARG A 109 0.48 -7.78 6.80
C ARG A 109 1.95 -7.31 6.79
N GLU A 110 2.22 -6.23 7.49
CA GLU A 110 3.53 -5.62 7.65
C GLU A 110 4.07 -5.92 9.05
N PRO A 111 4.74 -7.04 9.22
CA PRO A 111 5.32 -7.39 10.51
C PRO A 111 6.59 -6.58 10.76
N PRO A 112 6.88 -6.22 12.03
CA PRO A 112 8.14 -5.61 12.39
C PRO A 112 9.35 -6.49 12.00
N ALA A 113 10.49 -5.86 11.71
CA ALA A 113 11.70 -6.55 11.26
C ALA A 113 12.25 -7.61 12.24
N ASP A 114 11.91 -7.54 13.53
CA ASP A 114 12.26 -8.57 14.52
C ASP A 114 11.37 -9.82 14.41
N GLU A 115 10.19 -9.71 13.80
CA GLU A 115 9.29 -10.84 13.49
C GLU A 115 9.54 -11.39 12.07
N TYR A 116 9.74 -10.52 11.09
CA TYR A 116 9.94 -10.88 9.69
C TYR A 116 10.98 -9.96 9.02
N PRO A 117 12.27 -10.31 9.10
CA PRO A 117 13.35 -9.51 8.51
C PRO A 117 13.22 -9.36 6.98
N ILE A 118 13.72 -8.26 6.43
CA ILE A 118 13.76 -8.03 4.96
C ILE A 118 14.40 -9.22 4.22
N ALA A 119 15.44 -9.82 4.77
CA ALA A 119 16.09 -11.00 4.16
C ALA A 119 15.16 -12.22 4.05
N ASP A 120 14.19 -12.39 4.94
CA ASP A 120 13.20 -13.46 4.86
C ASP A 120 12.13 -13.11 3.81
N LEU A 121 11.74 -11.83 3.70
CA LEU A 121 10.86 -11.35 2.63
C LEU A 121 11.50 -11.57 1.26
N GLU A 122 12.77 -11.21 1.07
CA GLU A 122 13.52 -11.43 -0.16
C GLU A 122 13.64 -12.92 -0.54
N ALA A 123 13.80 -13.78 0.45
CA ALA A 123 13.84 -15.22 0.24
C ALA A 123 12.47 -15.81 -0.16
N ASP A 124 11.38 -15.29 0.44
CA ASP A 124 10.03 -15.74 0.18
C ASP A 124 9.48 -15.17 -1.14
N PHE A 125 9.90 -13.96 -1.53
CA PHE A 125 9.49 -13.26 -2.75
C PHE A 125 10.70 -12.96 -3.63
N PRO A 126 11.18 -13.94 -4.44
CA PRO A 126 12.36 -13.76 -5.28
C PRO A 126 12.12 -12.69 -6.36
N GLU A 127 13.19 -11.98 -6.73
CA GLU A 127 13.16 -11.05 -7.85
C GLU A 127 12.76 -11.72 -9.16
N GLY A 128 12.13 -10.96 -10.04
CA GLY A 128 11.78 -11.39 -11.39
C GLY A 128 10.42 -10.92 -11.87
N GLU A 129 10.01 -11.44 -13.01
CA GLU A 129 8.67 -11.16 -13.56
C GLU A 129 7.63 -12.06 -12.88
N TYR A 130 6.75 -11.45 -12.12
CA TYR A 130 5.55 -12.07 -11.57
C TYR A 130 4.45 -12.03 -12.61
N ARG A 131 3.79 -13.16 -12.80
CA ARG A 131 2.73 -13.27 -13.78
C ARG A 131 1.37 -12.99 -13.13
N ILE A 132 0.64 -12.08 -13.74
CA ILE A 132 -0.72 -11.75 -13.37
C ILE A 132 -1.64 -12.23 -14.48
N SER A 133 -2.68 -12.96 -14.12
CA SER A 133 -3.68 -13.44 -15.08
C SER A 133 -5.09 -13.35 -14.48
N GLY A 134 -6.10 -13.44 -15.33
CA GLY A 134 -7.49 -13.39 -14.91
C GLY A 134 -8.45 -13.63 -16.05
N ILE A 135 -9.74 -13.64 -15.72
CA ILE A 135 -10.82 -13.74 -16.70
C ILE A 135 -11.59 -12.41 -16.68
N GLY A 136 -11.61 -11.70 -17.78
CA GLY A 136 -12.39 -10.48 -17.95
C GLY A 136 -13.90 -10.72 -17.75
N PHE A 137 -14.66 -9.66 -17.46
CA PHE A 137 -16.12 -9.72 -17.28
C PHE A 137 -16.83 -10.28 -18.52
N ASP A 138 -16.22 -10.13 -19.70
CA ASP A 138 -16.65 -10.65 -20.98
C ASP A 138 -16.28 -12.14 -21.22
N GLY A 139 -15.54 -12.76 -20.29
CA GLY A 139 -15.04 -14.13 -20.39
C GLY A 139 -13.70 -14.26 -21.12
N THR A 140 -13.08 -13.15 -21.53
CA THR A 140 -11.78 -13.17 -22.21
C THR A 140 -10.65 -13.38 -21.20
N PRO A 141 -9.74 -14.35 -21.41
CA PRO A 141 -8.53 -14.48 -20.60
C PRO A 141 -7.65 -13.24 -20.73
N ARG A 142 -7.15 -12.73 -19.61
CA ARG A 142 -6.26 -11.58 -19.52
C ARG A 142 -4.95 -11.98 -18.86
N VAL A 143 -3.85 -11.40 -19.35
CA VAL A 143 -2.51 -11.66 -18.81
C VAL A 143 -1.71 -10.36 -18.71
N GLY A 144 -0.79 -10.32 -17.75
CA GLY A 144 0.14 -9.24 -17.54
C GLY A 144 1.35 -9.73 -16.73
N THR A 145 2.33 -8.86 -16.57
CA THR A 145 3.49 -9.11 -15.71
C THR A 145 3.76 -7.87 -14.85
N ALA A 146 4.29 -8.10 -13.65
CA ALA A 146 4.87 -7.08 -12.81
C ALA A 146 6.32 -7.45 -12.52
N LEU A 147 7.25 -6.53 -12.75
CA LEU A 147 8.65 -6.72 -12.34
C LEU A 147 8.73 -6.47 -10.84
N PHE A 148 9.29 -7.42 -10.12
CA PHE A 148 9.55 -7.31 -8.70
C PHE A 148 11.06 -7.34 -8.46
N THR A 149 11.56 -6.36 -7.73
CA THR A 149 12.98 -6.21 -7.39
C THR A 149 13.15 -6.08 -5.87
N HIS A 150 14.38 -6.19 -5.40
CA HIS A 150 14.76 -5.89 -4.02
C HIS A 150 15.47 -4.54 -3.89
N ASP A 151 15.35 -3.68 -4.89
CA ASP A 151 15.90 -2.31 -4.88
C ASP A 151 15.10 -1.40 -3.93
N ILE A 152 15.11 -1.70 -2.64
CA ILE A 152 14.40 -0.92 -1.62
C ILE A 152 15.13 0.40 -1.41
N PRO A 153 14.49 1.57 -1.60
CA PRO A 153 15.13 2.87 -1.39
C PRO A 153 15.65 3.08 0.02
N ALA A 154 16.75 3.81 0.18
CA ALA A 154 17.15 4.32 1.49
C ALA A 154 16.08 5.24 2.06
N ALA A 155 15.95 5.28 3.38
CA ALA A 155 14.95 6.08 4.07
C ALA A 155 15.07 7.58 3.74
N PRO A 156 14.00 8.29 3.38
CA PRO A 156 14.01 9.73 3.24
C PRO A 156 14.38 10.41 4.58
N VAL A 157 15.27 11.40 4.53
CA VAL A 157 15.59 12.21 5.70
C VAL A 157 14.75 13.47 5.66
N ILE A 158 13.72 13.55 6.49
CA ILE A 158 12.89 14.75 6.62
C ILE A 158 13.73 15.84 7.29
N SER A 159 14.00 16.92 6.57
CA SER A 159 14.84 18.03 7.03
C SER A 159 14.04 19.21 7.58
N SER A 160 12.75 19.31 7.24
CA SER A 160 11.80 20.29 7.77
C SER A 160 10.35 19.82 7.60
N PRO A 161 9.44 20.22 8.49
CA PRO A 161 9.74 20.84 9.79
C PRO A 161 10.44 19.87 10.74
N GLU A 162 10.86 20.34 11.90
CA GLU A 162 11.23 19.43 12.99
C GLU A 162 9.99 18.62 13.39
N LEU A 163 10.13 17.29 13.48
CA LEU A 163 9.08 16.35 13.82
C LEU A 163 9.50 15.55 15.06
N THR A 164 8.54 14.93 15.73
CA THR A 164 8.79 13.99 16.82
C THR A 164 8.31 12.58 16.43
N GLU A 165 8.93 11.57 17.00
CA GLU A 165 8.46 10.17 16.89
C GLU A 165 7.26 9.89 17.83
N GLU A 166 6.96 10.82 18.75
CA GLU A 166 5.86 10.67 19.70
C GLU A 166 4.53 11.10 19.10
N GLU A 167 3.59 10.17 18.94
CA GLU A 167 2.26 10.39 18.36
C GLU A 167 1.46 11.53 18.99
N ASN A 168 1.69 11.83 20.28
CA ASN A 168 1.02 12.95 20.93
C ASN A 168 1.57 14.33 20.53
N ALA A 169 2.78 14.35 19.94
CA ALA A 169 3.48 15.52 19.38
C ALA A 169 3.47 16.79 20.25
N ALA A 170 3.42 16.65 21.59
CA ALA A 170 3.23 17.79 22.50
C ALA A 170 4.39 18.79 22.47
N ASP A 171 5.58 18.33 22.08
CA ASP A 171 6.82 19.13 22.12
C ASP A 171 7.12 19.85 20.80
N VAL A 172 6.40 19.50 19.71
CA VAL A 172 6.59 20.10 18.38
C VAL A 172 5.31 20.83 17.95
N VAL A 173 5.32 22.15 18.02
CA VAL A 173 4.15 22.99 17.72
C VAL A 173 4.43 23.87 16.52
N LEU A 174 3.66 23.66 15.45
CA LEU A 174 3.75 24.39 14.19
C LEU A 174 2.58 25.34 13.97
N PRO A 175 2.69 26.36 13.11
CA PRO A 175 1.56 27.19 12.71
C PRO A 175 0.58 26.40 11.84
N THR A 176 -0.66 26.91 11.72
CA THR A 176 -1.70 26.31 10.84
C THR A 176 -1.56 26.71 9.37
N SER A 177 -0.53 27.48 9.01
CA SER A 177 -0.27 27.93 7.62
C SER A 177 1.22 28.14 7.39
N GLY A 178 1.62 28.04 6.13
CA GLY A 178 3.02 28.20 5.73
C GLY A 178 3.94 27.06 6.15
N VAL A 179 3.38 25.89 6.49
CA VAL A 179 4.17 24.68 6.79
C VAL A 179 4.72 24.14 5.46
N VAL A 180 6.02 23.88 5.44
CA VAL A 180 6.72 23.27 4.30
C VAL A 180 7.40 22.01 4.77
N VAL A 181 7.02 20.87 4.18
CA VAL A 181 7.70 19.58 4.36
C VAL A 181 8.86 19.54 3.38
N GLY A 182 10.06 19.33 3.88
CA GLY A 182 11.27 19.22 3.07
C GLY A 182 12.08 18.00 3.50
N TRP A 183 12.76 17.39 2.52
CA TRP A 183 13.58 16.19 2.75
C TRP A 183 14.85 16.21 1.92
N GLU A 184 15.80 15.36 2.25
CA GLU A 184 17.03 15.21 1.45
C GLU A 184 16.79 14.26 0.27
N PRO A 185 17.42 14.50 -0.92
CA PRO A 185 17.28 13.62 -2.07
C PRO A 185 17.79 12.21 -1.75
N VAL A 186 16.95 11.19 -2.02
CA VAL A 186 17.37 9.79 -1.97
C VAL A 186 18.01 9.41 -3.29
N THR A 187 19.16 8.74 -3.26
CA THR A 187 19.93 8.35 -4.45
C THR A 187 20.47 6.94 -4.40
N THR A 188 20.18 6.22 -3.31
CA THR A 188 20.69 4.86 -3.08
C THR A 188 19.61 3.96 -2.50
N THR A 189 19.79 2.66 -2.66
CA THR A 189 19.08 1.63 -1.92
C THR A 189 19.51 1.59 -0.44
N LEU A 190 18.84 0.79 0.37
CA LEU A 190 19.24 0.49 1.75
C LEU A 190 20.67 -0.03 1.84
N ASP A 191 21.11 -0.82 0.86
CA ASP A 191 22.47 -1.38 0.77
C ASP A 191 23.51 -0.40 0.23
N GLY A 192 23.08 0.82 -0.18
CA GLY A 192 23.95 1.85 -0.72
C GLY A 192 24.27 1.72 -2.21
N ALA A 193 23.57 0.87 -2.96
CA ALA A 193 23.68 0.83 -4.42
C ALA A 193 23.00 2.08 -5.04
N PRO A 194 23.48 2.59 -6.21
CA PRO A 194 22.81 3.69 -6.89
C PRO A 194 21.38 3.34 -7.30
N LEU A 195 20.45 4.28 -7.10
CA LEU A 195 19.02 4.09 -7.33
C LEU A 195 18.46 5.19 -8.25
N ALA A 196 17.53 4.81 -9.12
CA ALA A 196 16.74 5.73 -9.93
C ALA A 196 15.40 6.02 -9.23
N VAL A 197 15.27 7.18 -8.60
CA VAL A 197 14.03 7.64 -7.98
C VAL A 197 13.10 8.20 -9.06
N THR A 198 11.85 7.74 -9.07
CA THR A 198 10.80 8.20 -10.01
C THR A 198 9.91 9.27 -9.42
N GLY A 199 9.83 9.36 -8.11
CA GLY A 199 9.04 10.37 -7.40
C GLY A 199 9.10 10.24 -5.90
N TYR A 200 8.38 11.16 -5.27
CA TYR A 200 8.08 11.13 -3.85
C TYR A 200 6.57 11.24 -3.65
N GLU A 201 6.10 10.78 -2.53
CA GLU A 201 4.74 11.01 -2.06
C GLU A 201 4.82 11.63 -0.67
N VAL A 202 4.05 12.68 -0.43
CA VAL A 202 4.00 13.34 0.87
C VAL A 202 2.59 13.28 1.37
N ILE A 203 2.42 12.64 2.51
CA ILE A 203 1.11 12.44 3.14
C ILE A 203 1.10 13.19 4.47
N VAL A 204 0.05 13.98 4.71
CA VAL A 204 -0.18 14.65 6.00
C VAL A 204 -1.56 14.26 6.48
N THR A 205 -1.62 13.49 7.55
CA THR A 205 -2.85 12.91 8.07
C THR A 205 -3.17 13.42 9.46
N GLN A 206 -4.43 13.83 9.69
CA GLN A 206 -4.91 14.15 11.04
C GLN A 206 -4.98 12.88 11.88
N VAL A 207 -4.20 12.80 12.97
CA VAL A 207 -4.07 11.59 13.80
C VAL A 207 -5.39 11.21 14.45
N GLU A 208 -6.02 12.16 15.16
CA GLU A 208 -7.31 11.92 15.82
C GLU A 208 -8.45 12.58 15.04
N HIS A 209 -9.34 11.79 14.50
CA HIS A 209 -10.54 12.26 13.84
C HIS A 209 -11.68 11.27 14.05
N GLU A 210 -12.77 11.77 14.63
CA GLU A 210 -14.01 11.01 14.70
C GLU A 210 -14.83 11.28 13.45
N ASP A 211 -14.85 10.31 12.54
CA ASP A 211 -15.74 10.34 11.37
C ASP A 211 -17.03 9.60 11.69
N PRO A 212 -18.16 10.30 11.78
CA PRO A 212 -19.45 9.69 12.07
C PRO A 212 -19.93 8.72 10.97
N ASN A 213 -19.33 8.77 9.78
CA ASN A 213 -19.65 7.89 8.66
C ASN A 213 -18.66 6.70 8.58
N GLY A 214 -17.64 6.64 9.44
CA GLY A 214 -16.63 5.59 9.46
C GLY A 214 -15.74 5.58 8.21
N GLN A 215 -15.55 6.74 7.58
CA GLN A 215 -14.67 6.90 6.42
C GLN A 215 -13.22 7.19 6.86
N SER A 216 -12.41 7.72 5.98
CA SER A 216 -11.00 8.00 6.27
C SER A 216 -10.81 9.28 7.09
N ARG A 217 -9.66 9.40 7.76
CA ARG A 217 -9.19 10.63 8.38
C ARG A 217 -8.94 11.72 7.33
N PRO A 218 -9.02 13.02 7.67
CA PRO A 218 -8.59 14.09 6.76
C PRO A 218 -7.11 13.90 6.40
N THR A 219 -6.86 13.72 5.11
CA THR A 219 -5.53 13.42 4.57
C THR A 219 -5.21 14.37 3.41
N TYR A 220 -4.02 14.95 3.43
CA TYR A 220 -3.42 15.70 2.34
C TYR A 220 -2.32 14.84 1.74
N ASP A 221 -2.56 14.31 0.57
CA ASP A 221 -1.71 13.35 -0.12
C ASP A 221 -1.33 13.89 -1.49
N VAL A 222 -0.01 13.96 -1.78
CA VAL A 222 0.51 14.59 -3.00
C VAL A 222 1.72 13.85 -3.53
N THR A 223 1.62 13.39 -4.77
CA THR A 223 2.76 12.85 -5.53
C THR A 223 3.65 13.99 -6.04
N ILE A 224 4.95 13.88 -5.84
CA ILE A 224 5.97 14.90 -6.12
C ILE A 224 6.98 14.34 -7.14
N PRO A 225 7.32 15.10 -8.21
CA PRO A 225 8.37 14.68 -9.13
C PRO A 225 9.75 14.51 -8.47
N PRO A 226 10.63 13.65 -9.01
CA PRO A 226 11.88 13.26 -8.36
C PRO A 226 12.91 14.41 -8.23
N ASP A 227 12.74 15.50 -8.99
CA ASP A 227 13.60 16.70 -8.95
C ASP A 227 13.19 17.72 -7.87
N ARG A 228 12.17 17.40 -7.07
CA ARG A 228 11.69 18.24 -5.97
C ARG A 228 11.81 17.52 -4.64
N THR A 229 12.22 18.29 -3.63
CA THR A 229 12.44 17.80 -2.27
C THR A 229 11.77 18.68 -1.22
N GLU A 230 10.71 19.38 -1.62
CA GLU A 230 9.89 20.16 -0.71
C GLU A 230 8.43 20.27 -1.21
N LEU A 231 7.51 20.34 -0.27
CA LEU A 231 6.08 20.54 -0.51
C LEU A 231 5.50 21.49 0.54
N ALA A 232 4.87 22.58 0.09
CA ALA A 232 4.06 23.42 0.97
C ALA A 232 2.70 22.74 1.23
N VAL A 233 2.36 22.55 2.50
CA VAL A 233 1.03 22.07 2.89
C VAL A 233 0.00 23.14 2.55
N ALA A 234 -1.10 22.75 1.92
CA ALA A 234 -2.13 23.66 1.47
C ALA A 234 -2.73 24.48 2.62
N ASP A 235 -2.82 25.80 2.43
CA ASP A 235 -3.47 26.67 3.41
C ASP A 235 -4.93 26.26 3.66
N GLY A 236 -5.30 26.17 4.95
CA GLY A 236 -6.65 25.78 5.37
C GLY A 236 -6.83 24.27 5.57
N PHE A 237 -5.85 23.43 5.23
CA PHE A 237 -5.89 22.01 5.58
C PHE A 237 -5.65 21.80 7.08
N LEU A 238 -4.61 22.43 7.62
CA LEU A 238 -4.26 22.30 9.04
C LEU A 238 -5.23 23.06 9.94
N ARG A 239 -5.72 22.40 10.99
CA ARG A 239 -6.64 22.95 12.00
C ARG A 239 -5.88 23.30 13.27
N PRO A 240 -6.28 24.33 14.03
CA PRO A 240 -5.66 24.69 15.30
C PRO A 240 -5.75 23.56 16.34
N GLY A 241 -4.70 23.40 17.14
CA GLY A 241 -4.68 22.47 18.27
C GLY A 241 -4.83 20.98 17.88
N THR A 242 -4.35 20.60 16.69
CA THR A 242 -4.56 19.28 16.11
C THR A 242 -3.24 18.60 15.85
N VAL A 243 -3.16 17.30 16.14
CA VAL A 243 -1.99 16.47 15.86
C VAL A 243 -2.06 15.94 14.44
N TYR A 244 -0.94 16.01 13.74
CA TYR A 244 -0.76 15.49 12.39
C TYR A 244 0.45 14.57 12.33
N GLU A 245 0.32 13.53 11.55
CA GLU A 245 1.40 12.69 11.05
C GLU A 245 1.85 13.21 9.69
N VAL A 246 3.14 13.24 9.46
CA VAL A 246 3.75 13.52 8.16
C VAL A 246 4.52 12.30 7.73
N GLU A 247 4.25 11.83 6.53
CA GLU A 247 4.95 10.75 5.89
C GLU A 247 5.60 11.28 4.62
N VAL A 248 6.84 10.92 4.38
CA VAL A 248 7.54 11.13 3.10
C VAL A 248 7.94 9.78 2.57
N LEU A 249 7.38 9.43 1.43
CA LEU A 249 7.70 8.21 0.71
C LEU A 249 8.61 8.55 -0.48
N VAL A 250 9.65 7.77 -0.67
CA VAL A 250 10.43 7.75 -1.90
C VAL A 250 10.02 6.55 -2.74
N VAL A 251 9.81 6.74 -4.04
CA VAL A 251 9.41 5.69 -4.98
C VAL A 251 10.49 5.53 -6.04
N GLU A 252 10.94 4.30 -6.28
CA GLU A 252 11.93 3.97 -7.28
C GLU A 252 11.28 3.35 -8.55
N GLU A 253 12.08 2.98 -9.54
CA GLU A 253 11.64 2.65 -10.90
C GLU A 253 10.75 1.39 -10.98
N SER A 254 10.94 0.40 -10.11
CA SER A 254 10.08 -0.81 -10.06
C SER A 254 8.82 -0.63 -9.20
N GLY A 255 8.72 0.49 -8.48
CA GLY A 255 7.61 0.83 -7.61
C GLY A 255 7.87 0.60 -6.13
N ASN A 256 9.01 0.00 -5.76
CA ASN A 256 9.37 -0.14 -4.35
C ASN A 256 9.46 1.23 -3.70
N ARG A 257 9.06 1.31 -2.45
CA ARG A 257 9.01 2.56 -1.71
C ARG A 257 9.47 2.42 -0.28
N THR A 258 9.99 3.50 0.24
CA THR A 258 10.40 3.59 1.65
C THR A 258 9.79 4.83 2.28
N ILE A 259 9.20 4.66 3.46
CA ILE A 259 8.51 5.69 4.24
C ILE A 259 9.42 6.14 5.37
N SER A 260 9.44 7.45 5.62
CA SER A 260 9.84 8.03 6.90
C SER A 260 8.72 8.92 7.41
N ALA A 261 8.38 8.78 8.68
CA ALA A 261 7.26 9.48 9.30
C ALA A 261 7.67 10.24 10.56
N GLY A 262 6.80 11.15 10.97
CA GLY A 262 6.90 11.86 12.23
C GLY A 262 5.70 12.75 12.49
N PHE A 263 5.59 13.31 13.68
CA PHE A 263 4.40 13.99 14.15
C PHE A 263 4.67 15.44 14.54
N PHE A 264 3.63 16.26 14.45
CA PHE A 264 3.59 17.61 14.99
C PHE A 264 2.19 17.98 15.47
N THR A 265 2.11 18.96 16.38
CA THR A 265 0.84 19.60 16.78
C THR A 265 0.76 21.00 16.17
N THR A 266 -0.40 21.46 15.84
CA THR A 266 -0.61 22.85 15.41
C THR A 266 -0.92 23.76 16.60
N ALA A 267 -0.49 25.03 16.52
CA ALA A 267 -0.85 26.07 17.47
C ALA A 267 -2.38 26.31 17.53
N PHE A 268 -2.88 26.77 18.68
CA PHE A 268 -4.29 27.15 18.89
C PHE A 268 -4.63 28.48 18.24
#